data_d5f52a50300424ffeef4ffd96c153bac
#
_entry.id   d5f52a50300424ffeef4ffd96c153bac
#
_cell.length_a   1.000
_cell.length_b   1.000
_cell.length_c   1.000
_cell.angle_alpha   90.00
_cell.angle_beta   90.00
_cell.angle_gamma   90.00
#
_symmetry.space_group_name_H-M   'P 1'
#
loop_
_entity.id
_entity.type
_entity.pdbx_description
1 polymer ?
#
loop_
_entity_poly.entity_id
_entity_poly.type
_entity_poly.pdbx_seq_one_letter_code
_entity_poly.pdbx_strand_id
1 'polypeptide(L)' 'IITDGQIRRISQKNKKFQDLKVKDVMTKNPISVNQEMLAQKALSLMNENKITILCVNKNNKNNKTIGIIHIHNILENNIN' A
#
# COMPACT_ATOMS: atom_id res chain seq x y z
N ILE A 1 2.47 1.96 6.54
CA ILE A 1 1.21 1.33 6.10
C ILE A 1 1.11 -0.06 6.68
N ILE A 2 -0.01 -0.35 7.29
CA ILE A 2 -0.31 -1.67 7.83
C ILE A 2 -1.40 -2.29 6.97
N THR A 3 -1.17 -3.51 6.50
CA THR A 3 -2.11 -4.23 5.66
C THR A 3 -2.79 -5.35 6.43
N ASP A 4 -3.92 -5.84 5.92
CA ASP A 4 -4.63 -6.97 6.54
C ASP A 4 -3.75 -8.21 6.63
N GLY A 5 -2.90 -8.43 5.63
CA GLY A 5 -1.98 -9.56 5.64
C GLY A 5 -0.97 -9.49 6.76
N GLN A 6 -0.51 -8.28 7.10
CA GLN A 6 0.42 -8.10 8.21
C GLN A 6 -0.26 -8.36 9.55
N ILE A 7 -1.51 -7.93 9.70
CA ILE A 7 -2.27 -8.20 10.92
C ILE A 7 -2.47 -9.70 11.12
N ARG A 8 -2.80 -10.43 10.07
CA ARG A 8 -2.96 -11.88 10.15
C ARG A 8 -1.66 -12.58 10.55
N ARG A 9 -0.53 -12.15 9.96
CA ARG A 9 0.75 -12.74 10.29
C ARG A 9 1.13 -12.53 11.75
N ILE A 10 0.82 -11.36 12.29
CA ILE A 10 1.09 -11.07 13.70
C ILE A 10 0.30 -12.01 14.58
N SER A 11 -0.99 -12.21 14.30
CA SER A 11 -1.82 -13.13 15.07
C SER A 11 -1.32 -14.55 15.01
N GLN A 12 -0.88 -15.01 13.83
CA GLN A 12 -0.37 -16.37 13.63
C GLN A 12 0.94 -16.63 14.36
N LYS A 13 1.72 -15.59 14.63
CA LYS A 13 3.00 -15.72 15.31
C LYS A 13 2.89 -15.62 16.83
N ASN A 14 1.69 -15.58 17.36
CA ASN A 14 1.43 -15.52 18.81
C ASN A 14 2.10 -14.35 19.52
N LYS A 15 2.40 -13.28 18.82
CA LYS A 15 2.88 -12.06 19.46
C LYS A 15 1.72 -11.35 20.13
N LYS A 16 1.95 -10.79 21.31
CA LYS A 16 0.92 -10.00 21.97
C LYS A 16 0.66 -8.74 21.17
N PHE A 17 -0.50 -8.67 20.56
CA PHE A 17 -0.85 -7.56 19.67
C PHE A 17 -0.72 -6.21 20.40
N GLN A 18 -1.12 -6.15 21.66
CA GLN A 18 -1.07 -4.90 22.41
C GLN A 18 0.35 -4.41 22.70
N ASP A 19 1.35 -5.26 22.58
CA ASP A 19 2.75 -4.88 22.82
C ASP A 19 3.45 -4.38 21.55
N LEU A 20 2.77 -4.46 20.39
CA LEU A 20 3.35 -4.07 19.11
C LEU A 20 3.16 -2.58 18.85
N LYS A 21 4.22 -1.96 18.36
CA LYS A 21 4.17 -0.57 17.90
C LYS A 21 3.99 -0.55 16.39
N VAL A 22 3.48 0.55 15.86
CA VAL A 22 3.31 0.71 14.41
C VAL A 22 4.61 0.41 13.66
N LYS A 23 5.73 0.86 14.18
CA LYS A 23 7.03 0.63 13.54
C LYS A 23 7.40 -0.84 13.43
N ASP A 24 6.83 -1.71 14.29
CA ASP A 24 7.13 -3.13 14.29
C ASP A 24 6.36 -3.88 13.21
N VAL A 25 5.24 -3.35 12.76
CA VAL A 25 4.34 -4.02 11.83
C VAL A 25 4.17 -3.31 10.49
N MET A 26 4.63 -2.07 10.39
CA MET A 26 4.51 -1.32 9.13
C MET A 26 5.37 -1.92 8.04
N THR A 27 4.97 -1.70 6.79
CA THR A 27 5.82 -2.03 5.66
C THR A 27 6.91 -0.98 5.54
N LYS A 28 8.16 -1.43 5.60
CA LYS A 28 9.31 -0.57 5.32
C LYS A 28 9.47 -0.46 3.82
N ASN A 29 9.83 0.73 3.34
CA ASN A 29 10.04 0.99 1.92
C ASN A 29 8.81 0.59 1.09
N PRO A 30 7.64 1.19 1.35
CA PRO A 30 6.43 0.88 0.59
C PRO A 30 6.63 1.22 -0.88
N ILE A 31 5.94 0.48 -1.75
CA ILE A 31 5.99 0.75 -3.17
C ILE A 31 5.30 2.09 -3.42
N SER A 32 5.98 2.97 -4.16
CA SER A 32 5.47 4.30 -4.49
C SER A 32 5.31 4.43 -5.99
N VAL A 33 4.33 5.20 -6.39
CA VAL A 33 4.09 5.51 -7.80
C VAL A 33 3.96 7.01 -7.97
N ASN A 34 4.22 7.47 -9.20
CA ASN A 34 4.06 8.87 -9.55
C ASN A 34 2.57 9.18 -9.76
N GLN A 35 2.14 10.39 -9.38
CA GLN A 35 0.74 10.79 -9.54
C GLN A 35 0.27 10.75 -11.00
N GLU A 36 1.19 10.85 -11.94
CA GLU A 36 0.86 10.82 -13.38
C GLU A 36 0.82 9.39 -13.94
N MET A 37 1.11 8.39 -13.12
CA MET A 37 1.04 7.01 -13.58
C MET A 37 -0.40 6.63 -13.92
N LEU A 38 -0.57 5.87 -15.00
CA LEU A 38 -1.90 5.39 -15.36
C LEU A 38 -2.43 4.44 -14.28
N ALA A 39 -3.71 4.57 -13.96
CA ALA A 39 -4.34 3.74 -12.94
C ALA A 39 -4.26 2.25 -13.28
N GLN A 40 -4.33 1.90 -14.57
CA GLN A 40 -4.20 0.52 -15.01
C GLN A 40 -2.83 -0.06 -14.65
N LYS A 41 -1.77 0.75 -14.80
CA LYS A 41 -0.43 0.30 -14.44
C LYS A 41 -0.28 0.16 -12.93
N ALA A 42 -0.89 1.07 -12.18
CA ALA A 42 -0.89 0.96 -10.72
C ALA A 42 -1.59 -0.33 -10.26
N LEU A 43 -2.70 -0.68 -10.91
CA LEU A 43 -3.41 -1.92 -10.60
C LEU A 43 -2.54 -3.13 -10.88
N SER A 44 -1.78 -3.13 -11.99
CA SER A 44 -0.86 -4.21 -12.31
C SER A 44 0.21 -4.37 -11.23
N LEU A 45 0.75 -3.25 -10.74
CA LEU A 45 1.74 -3.28 -9.66
C LEU A 45 1.16 -3.87 -8.38
N MET A 46 -0.08 -3.52 -8.07
CA MET A 46 -0.76 -4.09 -6.89
C MET A 46 -0.89 -5.60 -7.03
N ASN A 47 -1.30 -6.07 -8.21
CA ASN A 47 -1.47 -7.51 -8.46
C ASN A 47 -0.13 -8.25 -8.41
N GLU A 48 0.90 -7.69 -9.01
CA GLU A 48 2.23 -8.31 -9.03
C GLU A 48 2.81 -8.44 -7.62
N ASN A 49 2.57 -7.46 -6.78
CA ASN A 49 3.12 -7.41 -5.44
C ASN A 49 2.15 -7.91 -4.38
N LYS A 50 0.95 -8.31 -4.77
CA LYS A 50 -0.10 -8.81 -3.87
C LYS A 50 -0.43 -7.82 -2.76
N ILE A 51 -0.54 -6.54 -3.15
CA ILE A 51 -0.90 -5.46 -2.24
C ILE A 51 -2.09 -4.70 -2.81
N THR A 52 -2.75 -3.94 -1.95
CA THR A 52 -3.96 -3.21 -2.32
C THR A 52 -3.82 -1.70 -2.16
N ILE A 53 -2.66 -1.24 -1.70
CA ILE A 53 -2.40 0.18 -1.44
C ILE A 53 -1.02 0.53 -1.98
N LEU A 54 -0.92 1.68 -2.62
CA LEU A 54 0.35 2.26 -3.07
C LEU A 54 0.46 3.68 -2.54
N CYS A 55 1.67 4.09 -2.22
CA CYS A 55 1.96 5.48 -1.92
C CYS A 55 2.07 6.26 -3.21
N VAL A 56 1.60 7.50 -3.22
CA VAL A 56 1.62 8.35 -4.41
C VAL A 56 2.55 9.52 -4.16
N ASN A 57 3.51 9.71 -5.06
CA ASN A 57 4.46 10.81 -5.02
C ASN A 57 4.13 11.84 -6.08
N LYS A 58 4.51 13.08 -5.83
CA LYS A 58 4.25 14.17 -6.75
C LYS A 58 4.99 14.00 -8.08
N ASN A 59 6.26 13.58 -8.00
CA ASN A 59 7.06 13.32 -9.19
C ASN A 59 8.18 12.34 -8.84
N ASN A 60 8.91 11.88 -9.87
CA ASN A 60 9.96 10.87 -9.69
C ASN A 60 11.18 11.38 -8.92
N LYS A 61 11.37 12.69 -8.88
CA LYS A 61 12.54 13.29 -8.22
C LYS A 61 12.30 13.60 -6.75
N ASN A 62 11.04 13.61 -6.35
CA ASN A 62 10.64 13.95 -5.00
C ASN A 62 9.98 12.74 -4.35
N ASN A 63 10.65 12.16 -3.37
CA ASN A 63 10.14 10.98 -2.68
C ASN A 63 9.05 11.29 -1.65
N LYS A 64 8.61 12.53 -1.61
CA LYS A 64 7.56 12.93 -0.67
C LYS A 64 6.22 12.35 -1.09
N THR A 65 5.61 11.57 -0.21
CA THR A 65 4.28 11.02 -0.44
C THR A 65 3.24 12.13 -0.31
N ILE A 66 2.41 12.30 -1.34
CA ILE A 66 1.33 13.27 -1.33
C ILE A 66 -0.04 12.64 -1.09
N GLY A 67 -0.09 11.31 -1.11
CA GLY A 67 -1.33 10.59 -0.87
C GLY A 67 -1.13 9.11 -1.00
N ILE A 68 -2.22 8.39 -0.92
CA ILE A 68 -2.24 6.94 -1.14
C ILE A 68 -3.34 6.62 -2.13
N ILE A 69 -3.19 5.51 -2.84
CA ILE A 69 -4.25 5.00 -3.69
C ILE A 69 -4.56 3.56 -3.26
N HIS A 70 -5.82 3.31 -2.98
CA HIS A 70 -6.31 1.98 -2.63
C HIS A 70 -6.92 1.34 -3.88
N ILE A 71 -6.85 0.01 -3.97
CA ILE A 71 -7.39 -0.71 -5.12
C ILE A 71 -8.85 -0.34 -5.38
N HIS A 72 -9.64 -0.08 -4.34
CA HIS A 72 -11.04 0.30 -4.50
C HIS A 72 -11.20 1.64 -5.21
N ASN A 73 -10.24 2.56 -5.04
CA ASN A 73 -10.28 3.84 -5.75
C ASN A 73 -10.23 3.63 -7.27
N ILE A 74 -9.46 2.64 -7.70
CA ILE A 74 -9.34 2.31 -9.12
C ILE A 74 -10.61 1.61 -9.61
N LEU A 75 -11.06 0.60 -8.86
CA LEU A 75 -12.22 -0.21 -9.26
C LEU A 75 -13.51 0.60 -9.32
N GLU A 76 -13.68 1.54 -8.38
CA GLU A 76 -14.87 2.41 -8.36
C GLU A 76 -14.94 3.31 -9.60
N ASN A 77 -13.80 3.70 -10.14
CA ASN A 77 -13.74 4.60 -11.29
C ASN A 77 -13.58 3.87 -12.62
N ASN A 78 -13.41 2.58 -12.59
CA ASN A 78 -13.24 1.75 -13.79
C ASN A 78 -14.51 0.97 -14.09
N ILE A 79 -15.63 1.62 -13.94
CA ILE A 79 -16.90 0.98 -14.15
C ILE A 79 -17.37 1.29 -15.56
N ASN A 80 -17.46 0.27 -16.31
CA ASN A 80 -18.23 0.34 -17.58
C ASN A 80 -18.11 -0.95 -18.31
#